data_10c2724fa057872d20d5cc12bd9c1451
#
_entry.id   10c2724fa057872d20d5cc12bd9c1451
#
_cell.length_a   1.000
_cell.length_b   1.000
_cell.length_c   1.000
_cell.angle_alpha   90.00
_cell.angle_beta   90.00
_cell.angle_gamma   90.00
#
_symmetry.space_group_name_H-M   'P 1'
#
loop_
_entity.id
_entity.type
_entity.pdbx_description
1 polymer ?
#
loop_
_entity_poly.entity_id
_entity_poly.type
_entity_poly.pdbx_seq_one_letter_code
_entity_poly.pdbx_strand_id
1 'polypeptide(L)'
;CVNNVFEIWKESAGTRGTQLIFSDLSTPKGKAERPPAKEGAEEPGDGNEQPEDAEALRLETSVYEDIRDKLVAKGIPREEIAFIHEANTEAQKAELFAKVQNGQIRVLLGSTQKMGAGTNVQKRLIASHDLDCPWRPADLEQRAGRILRRGNDNPKVKIFRYVTKGTFDAYNWGLVENKQ
;
A
#
# COMPACT_ATOMS: atom_id res chain seq x y z
N CYS A 1 -10.77 6.25 -2.36
CA CYS A 1 -10.05 5.57 -1.28
C CYS A 1 -9.98 6.43 -0.02
N VAL A 2 -9.28 7.57 -0.04
CA VAL A 2 -9.01 8.44 1.13
C VAL A 2 -10.26 8.74 1.98
N ASN A 3 -11.40 9.09 1.35
CA ASN A 3 -12.64 9.35 2.07
C ASN A 3 -13.14 8.12 2.84
N ASN A 4 -13.16 6.94 2.20
CA ASN A 4 -13.62 5.72 2.84
C ASN A 4 -12.71 5.32 4.02
N VAL A 5 -11.38 5.45 3.83
CA VAL A 5 -10.41 5.18 4.91
C VAL A 5 -10.64 6.10 6.10
N PHE A 6 -10.84 7.39 5.86
CA PHE A 6 -11.07 8.38 6.90
C PHE A 6 -12.38 8.13 7.68
N GLU A 7 -13.50 7.85 6.97
CA GLU A 7 -14.77 7.58 7.63
C GLU A 7 -14.70 6.31 8.50
N ILE A 8 -14.09 5.23 7.98
CA ILE A 8 -13.89 3.99 8.75
C ILE A 8 -12.97 4.23 9.96
N TRP A 9 -11.93 5.05 9.79
CA TRP A 9 -11.05 5.42 10.89
C TRP A 9 -11.82 6.15 12.01
N LYS A 10 -12.69 7.09 11.67
CA LYS A 10 -13.56 7.78 12.63
C LYS A 10 -14.54 6.83 13.32
N GLU A 11 -15.29 6.05 12.52
CA GLU A 11 -16.31 5.11 13.03
C GLU A 11 -15.72 4.08 13.99
N SER A 12 -14.48 3.67 13.75
CA SER A 12 -13.79 2.66 14.56
C SER A 12 -12.84 3.22 15.63
N ALA A 13 -12.99 4.50 16.01
CA ALA A 13 -12.10 5.13 16.97
C ALA A 13 -12.08 4.38 18.32
N GLY A 14 -13.25 3.96 18.82
CA GLY A 14 -13.37 3.24 20.10
C GLY A 14 -12.73 1.84 20.10
N THR A 15 -12.76 1.13 18.97
CA THR A 15 -12.17 -0.20 18.80
C THR A 15 -10.74 -0.17 18.28
N ARG A 16 -10.27 1.00 17.85
CA ARG A 16 -9.00 1.19 17.12
C ARG A 16 -8.86 0.22 15.95
N GLY A 17 -9.92 0.09 15.16
CA GLY A 17 -9.96 -0.77 13.98
C GLY A 17 -8.88 -0.38 12.97
N THR A 18 -8.26 -1.38 12.36
CA THR A 18 -7.15 -1.20 11.41
C THR A 18 -7.58 -1.47 9.97
N GLN A 19 -6.88 -0.88 9.03
CA GLN A 19 -7.18 -0.95 7.60
C GLN A 19 -5.92 -1.24 6.80
N LEU A 20 -6.04 -2.07 5.76
CA LEU A 20 -4.98 -2.31 4.78
C LEU A 20 -5.30 -1.59 3.48
N ILE A 21 -4.29 -1.00 2.86
CA ILE A 21 -4.37 -0.42 1.52
C ILE A 21 -3.34 -1.14 0.64
N PHE A 22 -3.82 -1.82 -0.39
CA PHE A 22 -2.98 -2.52 -1.36
C PHE A 22 -2.80 -1.67 -2.61
N SER A 23 -1.53 -1.45 -2.99
CA SER A 23 -1.15 -0.90 -4.29
C SER A 23 0.14 -1.55 -4.75
N ASP A 24 0.09 -2.20 -5.90
CA ASP A 24 1.25 -2.83 -6.56
C ASP A 24 1.86 -1.88 -7.59
N LEU A 25 1.08 -0.89 -8.06
CA LEU A 25 1.54 0.21 -8.88
C LEU A 25 2.17 1.28 -7.98
N SER A 26 3.26 1.91 -8.43
CA SER A 26 3.94 3.00 -7.70
C SER A 26 4.41 2.60 -6.28
N THR A 27 4.96 1.39 -6.13
CA THR A 27 5.62 1.03 -4.87
C THR A 27 6.81 1.96 -4.63
N PRO A 28 7.01 2.47 -3.39
CA PRO A 28 8.18 3.29 -3.08
C PRO A 28 9.45 2.52 -3.46
N LYS A 29 10.23 3.05 -4.38
CA LYS A 29 11.57 2.52 -4.65
C LYS A 29 12.37 2.74 -3.37
N GLY A 30 12.73 1.66 -2.66
CA GLY A 30 13.73 1.75 -1.59
C GLY A 30 14.93 2.52 -2.15
N LYS A 31 15.60 3.34 -1.33
CA LYS A 31 16.86 3.97 -1.74
C LYS A 31 17.73 2.86 -2.34
N ALA A 32 17.78 2.79 -3.66
CA ALA A 32 18.67 1.88 -4.35
C ALA A 32 20.08 2.26 -3.89
N GLU A 33 20.76 1.36 -3.21
CA GLU A 33 22.21 1.46 -3.04
C GLU A 33 22.77 1.62 -4.45
N ARG A 34 23.31 2.80 -4.70
CA ARG A 34 24.03 3.09 -5.93
C ARG A 34 25.13 2.03 -6.01
N PRO A 35 25.20 1.19 -7.06
CA PRO A 35 26.29 0.26 -7.18
C PRO A 35 27.59 1.04 -7.14
N PRO A 36 28.67 0.54 -6.48
CA PRO A 36 29.92 1.24 -6.40
C PRO A 36 30.39 1.56 -7.81
N ALA A 37 30.72 2.83 -8.05
CA ALA A 37 31.23 3.32 -9.31
C ALA A 37 32.45 2.47 -9.67
N LYS A 38 32.40 1.80 -10.82
CA LYS A 38 33.60 1.25 -11.44
C LYS A 38 34.44 2.44 -11.89
N GLU A 39 35.57 2.64 -11.24
CA GLU A 39 36.61 3.56 -11.72
C GLU A 39 37.07 3.08 -13.11
N GLY A 40 36.99 3.98 -14.06
CA GLY A 40 37.63 3.85 -15.37
C GLY A 40 36.69 3.66 -16.56
N ALA A 41 36.03 4.72 -17.00
CA ALA A 41 35.72 4.96 -18.42
C ALA A 41 35.47 6.45 -18.61
N GLU A 42 36.21 7.01 -19.52
CA GLU A 42 36.27 8.40 -19.95
C GLU A 42 34.91 8.90 -20.46
N GLU A 43 34.61 10.17 -20.13
CA GLU A 43 33.48 10.91 -20.71
C GLU A 43 33.70 11.15 -22.20
N PRO A 44 32.63 11.25 -22.97
CA PRO A 44 32.38 12.50 -23.63
C PRO A 44 30.97 13.02 -23.40
N GLY A 45 30.91 14.34 -23.12
CA GLY A 45 29.73 15.12 -22.89
C GLY A 45 28.80 15.18 -24.09
N ASP A 46 27.56 15.38 -23.81
CA ASP A 46 26.79 16.56 -24.22
C ASP A 46 25.49 16.59 -23.41
N GLY A 47 25.32 17.67 -22.68
CA GLY A 47 24.15 17.88 -21.85
C GLY A 47 22.93 18.17 -22.71
N ASN A 48 21.96 17.34 -22.59
CA ASN A 48 20.57 17.73 -22.78
C ASN A 48 19.68 16.83 -21.92
N GLU A 49 19.75 17.01 -20.60
CA GLU A 49 18.72 16.49 -19.72
C GLU A 49 17.43 17.25 -20.02
N GLN A 50 16.51 16.60 -20.71
CA GLN A 50 15.23 17.18 -21.06
C GLN A 50 14.38 17.33 -19.79
N PRO A 51 13.62 18.44 -19.63
CA PRO A 51 12.79 18.68 -18.44
C PRO A 51 11.67 17.65 -18.24
N GLU A 52 11.42 16.77 -19.18
CA GLU A 52 10.45 15.68 -19.10
C GLU A 52 10.83 14.63 -18.05
N ASP A 53 12.12 14.39 -17.81
CA ASP A 53 12.58 13.43 -16.81
C ASP A 53 12.39 13.94 -15.36
N ALA A 54 12.46 15.25 -15.18
CA ALA A 54 12.23 15.87 -13.87
C ALA A 54 10.74 15.95 -13.52
N GLU A 55 9.85 15.99 -14.50
CA GLU A 55 8.40 15.96 -14.32
C GLU A 55 7.91 14.53 -14.11
N ALA A 56 8.48 13.56 -14.82
CA ALA A 56 8.30 12.13 -14.58
C ALA A 56 8.79 11.72 -13.18
N LEU A 57 9.91 12.30 -12.72
CA LEU A 57 10.43 12.07 -11.37
C LEU A 57 9.55 12.72 -10.28
N ARG A 58 8.84 13.81 -10.60
CA ARG A 58 7.85 14.44 -9.71
C ARG A 58 6.52 13.71 -9.68
N LEU A 59 6.12 13.07 -10.79
CA LEU A 59 4.97 12.17 -10.85
C LEU A 59 5.20 10.83 -10.11
N GLU A 60 6.46 10.50 -9.81
CA GLU A 60 6.84 9.40 -8.92
C GLU A 60 6.77 9.77 -7.43
N THR A 61 6.13 10.87 -7.05
CA THR A 61 5.64 11.05 -5.68
C THR A 61 4.71 9.89 -5.44
N SER A 62 5.20 8.92 -4.72
CA SER A 62 4.59 7.61 -4.56
C SER A 62 3.10 7.80 -4.22
N VAL A 63 2.21 7.08 -4.89
CA VAL A 63 0.77 7.03 -4.53
C VAL A 63 0.60 6.84 -3.02
N TYR A 64 1.55 6.17 -2.39
CA TYR A 64 1.62 5.97 -0.94
C TYR A 64 1.74 7.28 -0.17
N GLU A 65 2.65 8.17 -0.60
CA GLU A 65 2.85 9.48 0.05
C GLU A 65 1.67 10.39 -0.18
N ASP A 66 1.13 10.43 -1.38
CA ASP A 66 -0.06 11.22 -1.70
C ASP A 66 -1.28 10.81 -0.84
N ILE A 67 -1.50 9.49 -0.68
CA ILE A 67 -2.56 8.98 0.18
C ILE A 67 -2.31 9.35 1.63
N ARG A 68 -1.10 9.16 2.14
CA ARG A 68 -0.74 9.51 3.51
C ARG A 68 -0.97 10.99 3.78
N ASP A 69 -0.48 11.85 2.91
CA ASP A 69 -0.57 13.30 3.09
C ASP A 69 -2.04 13.77 3.06
N LYS A 70 -2.86 13.18 2.19
CA LYS A 70 -4.31 13.43 2.15
C LYS A 70 -5.03 12.93 3.41
N LEU A 71 -4.62 11.79 3.97
CA LEU A 71 -5.19 11.26 5.21
C LEU A 71 -4.79 12.12 6.41
N VAL A 72 -3.54 12.57 6.47
CA VAL A 72 -3.07 13.51 7.50
C VAL A 72 -3.80 14.85 7.40
N ALA A 73 -3.98 15.38 6.20
CA ALA A 73 -4.75 16.60 5.98
C ALA A 73 -6.21 16.49 6.42
N LYS A 74 -6.79 15.28 6.43
CA LYS A 74 -8.12 14.99 6.98
C LYS A 74 -8.16 14.86 8.50
N GLY A 75 -7.00 14.73 9.16
CA GLY A 75 -6.88 14.68 10.61
C GLY A 75 -6.48 13.32 11.18
N ILE A 76 -6.08 12.34 10.37
CA ILE A 76 -5.46 11.11 10.87
C ILE A 76 -4.03 11.43 11.34
N PRO A 77 -3.66 11.10 12.58
CA PRO A 77 -2.29 11.28 13.04
C PRO A 77 -1.29 10.54 12.15
N ARG A 78 -0.17 11.21 11.84
CA ARG A 78 0.88 10.67 10.95
C ARG A 78 1.42 9.33 11.47
N GLU A 79 1.55 9.18 12.77
CA GLU A 79 2.03 8.01 13.48
C GLU A 79 1.06 6.81 13.41
N GLU A 80 -0.20 7.02 13.05
CA GLU A 80 -1.18 5.94 12.84
C GLU A 80 -1.16 5.38 11.40
N ILE A 81 -0.30 5.94 10.52
CA ILE A 81 -0.15 5.54 9.12
C ILE A 81 1.27 5.02 8.91
N ALA A 82 1.41 3.84 8.31
CA ALA A 82 2.73 3.26 8.00
C ALA A 82 2.76 2.60 6.62
N PHE A 83 3.95 2.49 6.07
CA PHE A 83 4.23 1.75 4.84
C PHE A 83 5.02 0.49 5.17
N ILE A 84 4.59 -0.66 4.63
CA ILE A 84 5.34 -1.92 4.78
C ILE A 84 6.77 -1.81 4.24
N HIS A 85 6.99 -0.93 3.27
CA HIS A 85 8.28 -0.72 2.62
C HIS A 85 9.30 -0.02 3.54
N GLU A 86 8.85 0.62 4.62
CA GLU A 86 9.72 1.23 5.64
C GLU A 86 10.37 0.17 6.55
N ALA A 87 9.81 -1.04 6.60
CA ALA A 87 10.34 -2.16 7.36
C ALA A 87 11.22 -3.05 6.47
N ASN A 88 12.54 -2.89 6.55
CA ASN A 88 13.51 -3.56 5.69
C ASN A 88 14.01 -4.88 6.26
N THR A 89 13.89 -5.09 7.57
CA THR A 89 14.31 -6.32 8.25
C THR A 89 13.10 -7.09 8.79
N GLU A 90 13.25 -8.38 9.02
CA GLU A 90 12.18 -9.19 9.60
C GLU A 90 11.80 -8.72 11.02
N ALA A 91 12.79 -8.23 11.80
CA ALA A 91 12.54 -7.65 13.12
C ALA A 91 11.69 -6.38 13.02
N GLN A 92 11.99 -5.47 12.08
CA GLN A 92 11.21 -4.26 11.84
C GLN A 92 9.79 -4.59 11.35
N LYS A 93 9.64 -5.62 10.51
CA LYS A 93 8.31 -6.08 10.07
C LYS A 93 7.50 -6.64 11.23
N ALA A 94 8.12 -7.46 12.08
CA ALA A 94 7.46 -8.02 13.27
C ALA A 94 6.99 -6.91 14.21
N GLU A 95 7.81 -5.88 14.45
CA GLU A 95 7.46 -4.72 15.26
C GLU A 95 6.30 -3.92 14.62
N LEU A 96 6.38 -3.67 13.31
CA LEU A 96 5.33 -2.98 12.55
C LEU A 96 3.99 -3.72 12.67
N PHE A 97 3.99 -5.04 12.48
CA PHE A 97 2.79 -5.86 12.58
C PHE A 97 2.23 -5.90 14.01
N ALA A 98 3.07 -5.92 15.02
CA ALA A 98 2.63 -5.80 16.41
C ALA A 98 1.93 -4.46 16.67
N LYS A 99 2.46 -3.35 16.13
CA LYS A 99 1.84 -2.01 16.21
C LYS A 99 0.48 -1.97 15.49
N VAL A 100 0.34 -2.67 14.37
CA VAL A 100 -0.95 -2.79 13.68
C VAL A 100 -1.93 -3.63 14.50
N GLN A 101 -1.51 -4.78 15.02
CA GLN A 101 -2.37 -5.67 15.82
C GLN A 101 -2.91 -5.02 17.11
N ASN A 102 -2.11 -4.18 17.75
CA ASN A 102 -2.53 -3.47 18.97
C ASN A 102 -3.27 -2.15 18.68
N GLY A 103 -3.38 -1.74 17.40
CA GLY A 103 -4.09 -0.56 16.97
C GLY A 103 -3.32 0.75 17.14
N GLN A 104 -2.01 0.71 17.34
CA GLN A 104 -1.15 1.91 17.31
C GLN A 104 -1.07 2.45 15.88
N ILE A 105 -0.83 1.56 14.91
CA ILE A 105 -0.94 1.87 13.48
C ILE A 105 -2.30 1.39 13.01
N ARG A 106 -3.09 2.31 12.47
CA ARG A 106 -4.46 2.02 12.04
C ARG A 106 -4.62 1.95 10.53
N VAL A 107 -3.66 2.47 9.77
CA VAL A 107 -3.63 2.38 8.31
C VAL A 107 -2.26 1.88 7.86
N LEU A 108 -2.24 0.71 7.24
CA LEU A 108 -1.03 0.11 6.68
C LEU A 108 -1.13 0.04 5.16
N LEU A 109 -0.18 0.67 4.46
CA LEU A 109 -0.07 0.64 3.00
C LEU A 109 1.03 -0.33 2.58
N GLY A 110 0.77 -1.10 1.53
CA GLY A 110 1.78 -2.01 1.01
C GLY A 110 1.40 -2.69 -0.30
N SER A 111 2.39 -3.33 -0.93
CA SER A 111 2.17 -4.17 -2.10
C SER A 111 1.69 -5.56 -1.69
N THR A 112 0.99 -6.24 -2.60
CA THR A 112 0.52 -7.62 -2.41
C THR A 112 1.68 -8.52 -2.02
N GLN A 113 2.82 -8.39 -2.68
CA GLN A 113 4.00 -9.20 -2.43
C GLN A 113 4.56 -8.99 -1.01
N LYS A 114 4.75 -7.73 -0.57
CA LYS A 114 5.33 -7.43 0.74
C LYS A 114 4.38 -7.72 1.89
N MET A 115 3.09 -7.54 1.70
CA MET A 115 2.04 -7.90 2.67
C MET A 115 1.56 -9.36 2.52
N GLY A 116 2.07 -10.09 1.51
CA GLY A 116 1.62 -11.43 1.18
C GLY A 116 2.11 -12.52 2.12
N ALA A 117 3.39 -12.56 2.44
CA ALA A 117 4.00 -13.62 3.24
C ALA A 117 4.14 -13.22 4.72
N GLY A 118 3.72 -14.10 5.64
CA GLY A 118 3.97 -13.94 7.08
C GLY A 118 3.23 -12.80 7.78
N THR A 119 2.41 -12.01 7.07
CA THR A 119 1.72 -10.87 7.65
C THR A 119 0.59 -11.32 8.57
N ASN A 120 0.74 -11.08 9.85
CA ASN A 120 -0.23 -11.42 10.89
C ASN A 120 -0.78 -10.14 11.52
N VAL A 121 -1.75 -9.50 10.84
CA VAL A 121 -2.31 -8.18 11.23
C VAL A 121 -3.83 -8.20 11.40
N GLN A 122 -4.46 -9.38 11.34
CA GLN A 122 -5.90 -9.52 11.24
C GLN A 122 -6.68 -9.13 12.49
N LYS A 123 -6.07 -9.09 13.65
CA LYS A 123 -6.80 -9.00 14.92
C LYS A 123 -7.84 -7.87 14.97
N ARG A 124 -7.46 -6.67 14.56
CA ARG A 124 -8.33 -5.47 14.54
C ARG A 124 -8.72 -5.03 13.14
N LEU A 125 -8.45 -5.86 12.14
CA LEU A 125 -8.62 -5.50 10.74
C LEU A 125 -10.11 -5.45 10.37
N ILE A 126 -10.58 -4.27 9.94
CA ILE A 126 -12.00 -4.01 9.63
C ILE A 126 -12.26 -3.68 8.17
N ALA A 127 -11.24 -3.22 7.45
CA ALA A 127 -11.35 -2.93 6.02
C ALA A 127 -10.05 -3.19 5.27
N SER A 128 -10.19 -3.58 4.00
CA SER A 128 -9.11 -3.53 3.02
C SER A 128 -9.54 -2.76 1.77
N HIS A 129 -8.56 -2.14 1.14
CA HIS A 129 -8.72 -1.25 0.01
C HIS A 129 -7.79 -1.68 -1.10
N ASP A 130 -8.32 -2.21 -2.19
CA ASP A 130 -7.57 -2.58 -3.38
C ASP A 130 -7.58 -1.39 -4.35
N LEU A 131 -6.46 -0.66 -4.44
CA LEU A 131 -6.33 0.52 -5.30
C LEU A 131 -6.11 0.19 -6.76
N ASP A 132 -5.51 -0.96 -7.01
CA ASP A 132 -5.23 -1.47 -8.34
C ASP A 132 -5.70 -2.90 -8.49
N CYS A 133 -5.97 -3.29 -9.73
CA CYS A 133 -6.28 -4.66 -10.08
C CYS A 133 -4.98 -5.47 -10.17
N PRO A 134 -4.80 -6.51 -9.36
CA PRO A 134 -3.64 -7.37 -9.49
C PRO A 134 -3.72 -8.19 -10.79
N TRP A 135 -2.55 -8.57 -11.31
CA TRP A 135 -2.44 -9.35 -12.55
C TRP A 135 -2.98 -10.78 -12.44
N ARG A 136 -3.04 -11.32 -11.22
CA ARG A 136 -3.43 -12.71 -10.97
C ARG A 136 -4.66 -12.78 -10.07
N PRO A 137 -5.68 -13.61 -10.39
CA PRO A 137 -6.80 -13.85 -9.48
C PRO A 137 -6.36 -14.31 -8.08
N ALA A 138 -5.32 -15.16 -8.00
CA ALA A 138 -4.76 -15.63 -6.74
C ALA A 138 -4.27 -14.49 -5.82
N ASP A 139 -3.83 -13.36 -6.38
CA ASP A 139 -3.41 -12.21 -5.60
C ASP A 139 -4.60 -11.52 -4.92
N LEU A 140 -5.79 -11.51 -5.56
CA LEU A 140 -7.03 -11.05 -4.92
C LEU A 140 -7.44 -11.95 -3.77
N GLU A 141 -7.39 -13.26 -3.97
CA GLU A 141 -7.67 -14.22 -2.89
C GLU A 141 -6.68 -14.06 -1.75
N GLN A 142 -5.41 -13.81 -2.06
CA GLN A 142 -4.38 -13.55 -1.06
C GLN A 142 -4.66 -12.27 -0.28
N ARG A 143 -5.05 -11.17 -0.95
CA ARG A 143 -5.45 -9.90 -0.29
C ARG A 143 -6.67 -10.13 0.61
N ALA A 144 -7.73 -10.76 0.06
CA ALA A 144 -8.95 -11.07 0.83
C ALA A 144 -8.66 -12.00 2.01
N GLY A 145 -7.80 -13.00 1.83
CA GLY A 145 -7.40 -13.94 2.87
C GLY A 145 -6.66 -13.29 4.07
N ARG A 146 -6.21 -12.05 3.95
CA ARG A 146 -5.64 -11.29 5.07
C ARG A 146 -6.71 -10.77 6.01
N ILE A 147 -7.82 -10.29 5.46
CA ILE A 147 -8.92 -9.74 6.25
C ILE A 147 -9.91 -10.83 6.70
N LEU A 148 -10.10 -11.87 5.86
CA LEU A 148 -11.01 -12.98 6.14
C LEU A 148 -10.34 -14.12 6.92
N ARG A 149 -9.42 -13.79 7.82
CA ARG A 149 -8.63 -14.78 8.57
C ARG A 149 -9.19 -14.98 9.98
N ARG A 150 -9.06 -16.21 10.50
CA ARG A 150 -9.37 -16.53 11.89
C ARG A 150 -8.56 -15.67 12.85
N GLY A 151 -9.16 -15.27 13.97
CA GLY A 151 -8.52 -14.41 14.98
C GLY A 151 -8.71 -12.92 14.71
N ASN A 152 -9.65 -12.56 13.85
CA ASN A 152 -10.14 -11.19 13.71
C ASN A 152 -11.22 -10.95 14.78
N ASP A 153 -11.08 -9.88 15.56
CA ASP A 153 -12.05 -9.51 16.60
C ASP A 153 -13.34 -8.91 15.99
N ASN A 154 -13.33 -8.58 14.73
CA ASN A 154 -14.45 -7.93 14.05
C ASN A 154 -15.34 -8.97 13.34
N PRO A 155 -16.65 -9.02 13.65
CA PRO A 155 -17.57 -9.97 13.03
C PRO A 155 -17.90 -9.62 11.56
N LYS A 156 -17.68 -8.38 11.18
CA LYS A 156 -17.89 -7.87 9.80
C LYS A 156 -16.69 -7.09 9.35
N VAL A 157 -16.27 -7.34 8.12
CA VAL A 157 -15.16 -6.65 7.46
C VAL A 157 -15.61 -6.13 6.11
N LYS A 158 -14.98 -5.05 5.64
CA LYS A 158 -15.29 -4.42 4.36
C LYS A 158 -14.10 -4.59 3.39
N ILE A 159 -14.37 -4.97 2.16
CA ILE A 159 -13.37 -5.01 1.09
C ILE A 159 -13.81 -4.02 0.01
N PHE A 160 -12.97 -3.02 -0.26
CA PHE A 160 -13.22 -2.01 -1.27
C PHE A 160 -12.30 -2.24 -2.46
N ARG A 161 -12.86 -2.32 -3.65
CA ARG A 161 -12.14 -2.35 -4.91
C ARG A 161 -12.38 -1.04 -5.65
N TYR A 162 -11.31 -0.34 -5.99
CA TYR A 162 -11.38 0.95 -6.66
C TYR A 162 -11.10 0.78 -8.14
N VAL A 163 -12.02 1.24 -8.96
CA VAL A 163 -11.96 1.10 -10.41
C VAL A 163 -12.18 2.47 -11.05
N THR A 164 -11.27 2.87 -11.92
CA THR A 164 -11.45 4.08 -12.71
C THR A 164 -12.26 3.75 -13.97
N LYS A 165 -13.43 4.36 -14.12
CA LYS A 165 -14.31 4.13 -15.28
C LYS A 165 -13.62 4.54 -16.58
N GLY A 166 -13.77 3.71 -17.62
CA GLY A 166 -13.23 4.01 -18.96
C GLY A 166 -11.74 3.82 -19.12
N THR A 167 -11.09 3.13 -18.18
CA THR A 167 -9.67 2.80 -18.24
C THR A 167 -9.43 1.31 -18.45
N PHE A 168 -8.21 0.96 -18.80
CA PHE A 168 -7.75 -0.43 -18.88
C PHE A 168 -7.90 -1.19 -17.56
N ASP A 169 -7.87 -0.48 -16.44
CA ASP A 169 -8.11 -1.02 -15.10
C ASP A 169 -9.50 -1.64 -14.96
N ALA A 170 -10.54 -0.97 -15.48
CA ALA A 170 -11.91 -1.51 -15.49
C ALA A 170 -12.02 -2.82 -16.30
N TYR A 171 -11.29 -2.93 -17.40
CA TYR A 171 -11.22 -4.15 -18.19
C TYR A 171 -10.50 -5.28 -17.44
N ASN A 172 -9.38 -4.97 -16.79
CA ASN A 172 -8.63 -5.96 -15.99
C ASN A 172 -9.45 -6.51 -14.82
N TRP A 173 -10.19 -5.67 -14.11
CA TRP A 173 -11.09 -6.11 -13.04
C TRP A 173 -12.14 -7.10 -13.58
N GLY A 174 -12.75 -6.82 -14.73
CA GLY A 174 -13.70 -7.74 -15.37
C GLY A 174 -13.05 -9.07 -15.75
N LEU A 175 -11.81 -9.08 -16.26
CA LEU A 175 -11.10 -10.31 -16.59
C LEU A 175 -10.75 -11.14 -15.37
N VAL A 176 -10.34 -10.52 -14.28
CA VAL A 176 -9.93 -11.21 -13.05
C VAL A 176 -11.16 -11.79 -12.34
N GLU A 177 -12.28 -11.06 -12.28
CA GLU A 177 -13.53 -11.54 -11.71
C GLU A 177 -14.13 -12.71 -12.50
N ASN A 178 -14.03 -12.71 -13.83
CA ASN A 178 -14.53 -13.81 -14.67
C ASN A 178 -13.66 -15.09 -14.61
N LYS A 179 -12.47 -15.02 -14.02
CA LYS A 179 -11.57 -16.18 -13.86
C LYS A 179 -11.62 -16.81 -12.46
N GLN A 180 -12.41 -16.26 -11.56
CA GLN A 180 -12.75 -16.87 -10.25
C GLN A 180 -13.91 -17.83 -10.38
#